data_8ea0f7142eef89dfe5fe127ff4500ef2
#
_entry.id   8ea0f7142eef89dfe5fe127ff4500ef2
#
_cell.length_a   1.000
_cell.length_b   1.000
_cell.length_c   1.000
_cell.angle_alpha   90.00
_cell.angle_beta   90.00
_cell.angle_gamma   90.00
#
_symmetry.space_group_name_H-M   'P 1'
#
loop_
_entity.id
_entity.type
_entity.pdbx_description
1 polymer ?
#
loop_
_entity_poly.entity_id
_entity_poly.type
_entity_poly.pdbx_seq_one_letter_code
_entity_poly.pdbx_strand_id
1 'polypeptide(L)'
;MSVARVLIIEDDTAIRSVVRAAVEADGGRVFEAATVQAGLALAATECPDLIVLDLGLPDGDGRAVCSALRASGLVPILVLSARGGETDKAELLDGGADDYLTKPFSTIELRARIRAQLRRARRADPPRDPANYVTHGLVVDFEARVVARDGVEVHLTPTEWSLLKALTHHAGRTVTHAQLFSRVWGREYGDAQKYLRVYIAQLRRKIEQDPLRPALIVTEPGVGYRFAAPRDP
;
A
#
# COMPACT_ATOMS: atom_id res chain seq x y z
N MET A 1 2.49 24.20 2.28
CA MET A 1 2.28 22.76 2.04
C MET A 1 2.41 22.51 0.54
N SER A 2 3.21 21.54 0.09
CA SER A 2 3.32 21.25 -1.35
C SER A 2 2.00 20.65 -1.87
N VAL A 3 1.59 21.07 -3.06
CA VAL A 3 0.43 20.52 -3.77
C VAL A 3 0.73 19.07 -4.15
N ALA A 4 -0.17 18.14 -3.84
CA ALA A 4 0.00 16.74 -4.19
C ALA A 4 -0.02 16.55 -5.71
N ARG A 5 0.90 15.77 -6.23
CA ARG A 5 1.07 15.45 -7.66
C ARG A 5 0.59 14.03 -7.90
N VAL A 6 -0.47 13.84 -8.67
CA VAL A 6 -1.07 12.53 -8.93
C VAL A 6 -1.00 12.25 -10.43
N LEU A 7 -0.39 11.12 -10.79
CA LEU A 7 -0.39 10.61 -12.16
C LEU A 7 -1.54 9.60 -12.32
N ILE A 8 -2.37 9.80 -13.33
CA ILE A 8 -3.46 8.89 -13.72
C ILE A 8 -3.07 8.21 -15.02
N ILE A 9 -3.02 6.87 -15.02
CA ILE A 9 -2.77 6.05 -16.22
C ILE A 9 -4.03 5.20 -16.44
N GLU A 10 -4.91 5.67 -17.33
CA GLU A 10 -6.24 5.12 -17.57
C GLU A 10 -6.65 5.53 -18.99
N ASP A 11 -7.10 4.60 -19.84
CA ASP A 11 -7.50 4.89 -21.22
C ASP A 11 -8.96 5.41 -21.32
N ASP A 12 -9.85 4.97 -20.43
CA ASP A 12 -11.23 5.46 -20.36
C ASP A 12 -11.29 6.91 -19.89
N THR A 13 -11.75 7.79 -20.79
CA THR A 13 -11.86 9.23 -20.52
C THR A 13 -12.86 9.57 -19.42
N ALA A 14 -13.94 8.78 -19.26
CA ALA A 14 -14.94 9.02 -18.22
C ALA A 14 -14.36 8.69 -16.85
N ILE A 15 -13.67 7.54 -16.71
CA ILE A 15 -13.00 7.14 -15.47
C ILE A 15 -11.89 8.13 -15.15
N ARG A 16 -11.06 8.50 -16.12
CA ARG A 16 -9.98 9.49 -15.96
C ARG A 16 -10.53 10.83 -15.43
N SER A 17 -11.66 11.29 -15.96
CA SER A 17 -12.33 12.52 -15.51
C SER A 17 -12.84 12.43 -14.07
N VAL A 18 -13.38 11.28 -13.66
CA VAL A 18 -13.83 11.05 -12.27
C VAL A 18 -12.65 11.06 -11.30
N VAL A 19 -11.53 10.41 -11.66
CA VAL A 19 -10.30 10.40 -10.84
C VAL A 19 -9.71 11.80 -10.74
N ARG A 20 -9.65 12.53 -11.86
CA ARG A 20 -9.19 13.94 -11.89
C ARG A 20 -10.01 14.81 -10.95
N ALA A 21 -11.33 14.79 -11.08
CA ALA A 21 -12.22 15.57 -10.22
C ALA A 21 -12.04 15.24 -8.74
N ALA A 22 -11.81 13.96 -8.42
CA ALA A 22 -11.56 13.51 -7.05
C ALA A 22 -10.26 14.09 -6.46
N VAL A 23 -9.19 14.15 -7.26
CA VAL A 23 -7.88 14.72 -6.87
C VAL A 23 -7.93 16.24 -6.73
N GLU A 24 -8.52 16.91 -7.72
CA GLU A 24 -8.62 18.38 -7.76
C GLU A 24 -9.51 18.93 -6.65
N ALA A 25 -10.58 18.22 -6.27
CA ALA A 25 -11.44 18.59 -5.15
C ALA A 25 -10.69 18.61 -3.80
N ASP A 26 -9.56 17.91 -3.70
CA ASP A 26 -8.68 17.93 -2.51
C ASP A 26 -7.43 18.81 -2.75
N GLY A 27 -7.42 19.65 -3.79
CA GLY A 27 -6.34 20.60 -4.10
C GLY A 27 -5.08 19.97 -4.70
N GLY A 28 -5.20 18.76 -5.25
CA GLY A 28 -4.09 18.07 -5.94
C GLY A 28 -3.91 18.53 -7.39
N ARG A 29 -2.71 18.34 -7.92
CA ARG A 29 -2.38 18.52 -9.33
C ARG A 29 -2.36 17.16 -10.04
N VAL A 30 -2.96 17.10 -11.23
CA VAL A 30 -3.11 15.86 -12.00
C VAL A 30 -2.22 15.89 -13.24
N PHE A 31 -1.63 14.73 -13.55
CA PHE A 31 -1.00 14.39 -14.82
C PHE A 31 -1.73 13.18 -15.39
N GLU A 32 -1.91 13.11 -16.69
CA GLU A 32 -2.74 12.09 -17.31
C GLU A 32 -2.02 11.39 -18.46
N ALA A 33 -2.18 10.07 -18.49
CA ALA A 33 -1.74 9.22 -19.59
C ALA A 33 -2.86 8.24 -19.95
N ALA A 34 -3.02 7.97 -21.25
CA ALA A 34 -3.97 6.97 -21.75
C ALA A 34 -3.29 5.65 -22.13
N THR A 35 -1.97 5.55 -21.98
CA THR A 35 -1.15 4.41 -22.40
C THR A 35 -0.04 4.15 -21.38
N VAL A 36 0.47 2.91 -21.39
CA VAL A 36 1.63 2.50 -20.59
C VAL A 36 2.84 3.39 -20.89
N GLN A 37 3.17 3.55 -22.18
CA GLN A 37 4.34 4.31 -22.59
C GLN A 37 4.31 5.76 -22.09
N ALA A 38 3.18 6.44 -22.28
CA ALA A 38 3.01 7.83 -21.81
C ALA A 38 3.05 7.90 -20.27
N GLY A 39 2.45 6.92 -19.58
CA GLY A 39 2.44 6.83 -18.13
C GLY A 39 3.84 6.68 -17.54
N LEU A 40 4.66 5.78 -18.08
CA LEU A 40 6.04 5.59 -17.63
C LEU A 40 6.91 6.83 -17.87
N ALA A 41 6.74 7.49 -19.03
CA ALA A 41 7.45 8.74 -19.35
C ALA A 41 7.09 9.85 -18.34
N LEU A 42 5.79 10.04 -18.06
CA LEU A 42 5.34 11.03 -17.07
C LEU A 42 5.78 10.68 -15.64
N ALA A 43 5.78 9.41 -15.26
CA ALA A 43 6.27 8.99 -13.95
C ALA A 43 7.73 9.39 -13.73
N ALA A 44 8.57 9.24 -14.77
CA ALA A 44 9.98 9.59 -14.71
C ALA A 44 10.24 11.11 -14.66
N THR A 45 9.42 11.92 -15.35
CA THR A 45 9.64 13.38 -15.48
C THR A 45 8.92 14.19 -14.40
N GLU A 46 7.73 13.75 -13.98
CA GLU A 46 6.85 14.53 -13.11
C GLU A 46 6.98 14.19 -11.62
N CYS A 47 7.72 13.15 -11.26
CA CYS A 47 7.93 12.71 -9.87
C CYS A 47 6.61 12.74 -9.06
N PRO A 48 5.60 11.93 -9.40
CA PRO A 48 4.30 11.98 -8.73
C PRO A 48 4.38 11.46 -7.29
N ASP A 49 3.49 11.99 -6.43
CA ASP A 49 3.31 11.52 -5.04
C ASP A 49 2.40 10.29 -4.95
N LEU A 50 1.63 10.02 -6.02
CA LEU A 50 0.71 8.88 -6.15
C LEU A 50 0.51 8.57 -7.63
N ILE A 51 0.45 7.28 -7.97
CA ILE A 51 0.04 6.80 -9.29
C ILE A 51 -1.30 6.06 -9.14
N VAL A 52 -2.29 6.45 -9.95
CA VAL A 52 -3.55 5.71 -10.13
C VAL A 52 -3.44 5.00 -11.47
N LEU A 53 -3.49 3.66 -11.47
CA LEU A 53 -3.17 2.82 -12.61
C LEU A 53 -4.34 1.89 -12.96
N ASP A 54 -4.84 1.96 -14.19
CA ASP A 54 -5.69 0.89 -14.74
C ASP A 54 -4.84 -0.29 -15.25
N LEU A 55 -5.40 -1.48 -15.13
CA LEU A 55 -4.76 -2.70 -15.64
C LEU A 55 -5.08 -3.00 -17.10
N GLY A 56 -6.21 -2.49 -17.61
CA GLY A 56 -6.74 -2.78 -18.93
C GLY A 56 -6.26 -1.80 -20.02
N LEU A 57 -4.99 -1.40 -20.00
CA LEU A 57 -4.43 -0.44 -20.94
C LEU A 57 -4.28 -1.04 -22.35
N PRO A 58 -4.47 -0.24 -23.41
CA PRO A 58 -4.51 -0.73 -24.79
C PRO A 58 -3.14 -1.19 -25.32
N ASP A 59 -2.04 -0.70 -24.74
CA ASP A 59 -0.67 -0.91 -25.23
C ASP A 59 0.17 -1.81 -24.29
N GLY A 60 -0.45 -2.41 -23.25
CA GLY A 60 0.28 -3.32 -22.38
C GLY A 60 -0.49 -3.79 -21.15
N ASP A 61 0.11 -4.77 -20.45
CA ASP A 61 -0.43 -5.27 -19.18
C ASP A 61 -0.06 -4.30 -18.05
N GLY A 62 -1.06 -3.72 -17.39
CA GLY A 62 -0.88 -2.83 -16.23
C GLY A 62 -0.13 -3.49 -15.07
N ARG A 63 -0.12 -4.82 -14.96
CA ARG A 63 0.68 -5.53 -13.96
C ARG A 63 2.18 -5.37 -14.21
N ALA A 64 2.60 -5.48 -15.48
CA ALA A 64 3.99 -5.25 -15.85
C ALA A 64 4.40 -3.80 -15.57
N VAL A 65 3.48 -2.85 -15.80
CA VAL A 65 3.67 -1.43 -15.47
C VAL A 65 3.85 -1.25 -13.97
N CYS A 66 2.99 -1.88 -13.15
CA CYS A 66 3.07 -1.82 -11.69
C CYS A 66 4.45 -2.30 -11.21
N SER A 67 4.91 -3.45 -11.71
CA SER A 67 6.23 -4.00 -11.37
C SER A 67 7.38 -3.09 -11.82
N ALA A 68 7.30 -2.51 -13.02
CA ALA A 68 8.32 -1.58 -13.53
C ALA A 68 8.39 -0.29 -12.71
N LEU A 69 7.24 0.28 -12.35
CA LEU A 69 7.15 1.46 -11.48
C LEU A 69 7.70 1.17 -10.08
N ARG A 70 7.43 -0.02 -9.55
CA ARG A 70 7.96 -0.43 -8.24
C ARG A 70 9.47 -0.59 -8.25
N ALA A 71 10.03 -1.14 -9.31
CA ALA A 71 11.49 -1.27 -9.47
C ALA A 71 12.19 0.10 -9.55
N SER A 72 11.51 1.14 -10.02
CA SER A 72 12.05 2.50 -10.15
C SER A 72 11.88 3.39 -8.92
N GLY A 73 11.07 2.99 -7.92
CA GLY A 73 10.87 3.81 -6.73
C GLY A 73 9.74 3.38 -5.79
N LEU A 74 9.59 4.12 -4.69
CA LEU A 74 8.64 3.88 -3.62
C LEU A 74 7.36 4.71 -3.74
N VAL A 75 7.01 5.19 -4.93
CA VAL A 75 5.76 5.95 -5.15
C VAL A 75 4.57 5.01 -4.91
N PRO A 76 3.58 5.39 -4.10
CA PRO A 76 2.36 4.59 -3.93
C PRO A 76 1.62 4.38 -5.23
N ILE A 77 1.11 3.15 -5.45
CA ILE A 77 0.35 2.76 -6.63
C ILE A 77 -1.03 2.27 -6.19
N LEU A 78 -2.07 3.01 -6.58
CA LEU A 78 -3.48 2.62 -6.44
C LEU A 78 -3.95 2.02 -7.77
N VAL A 79 -4.26 0.73 -7.79
CA VAL A 79 -4.72 0.04 -8.98
C VAL A 79 -6.23 0.13 -9.11
N LEU A 80 -6.73 0.47 -10.31
CA LEU A 80 -8.13 0.31 -10.70
C LEU A 80 -8.28 -1.01 -11.46
N SER A 81 -9.24 -1.86 -11.06
CA SER A 81 -9.39 -3.19 -11.66
C SER A 81 -10.85 -3.55 -11.88
N ALA A 82 -11.18 -4.10 -13.06
CA ALA A 82 -12.47 -4.72 -13.30
C ALA A 82 -12.63 -6.10 -12.63
N ARG A 83 -11.51 -6.70 -12.17
CA ARG A 83 -11.47 -8.01 -11.53
C ARG A 83 -11.58 -7.87 -10.02
N GLY A 84 -12.55 -8.58 -9.41
CA GLY A 84 -12.87 -8.48 -7.99
C GLY A 84 -12.54 -9.72 -7.16
N GLY A 85 -11.93 -10.75 -7.76
CA GLY A 85 -11.57 -12.01 -7.09
C GLY A 85 -10.54 -11.84 -5.99
N GLU A 86 -10.56 -12.68 -4.95
CA GLU A 86 -9.55 -12.64 -3.88
C GLU A 86 -8.16 -13.00 -4.41
N THR A 87 -8.07 -13.93 -5.35
CA THR A 87 -6.83 -14.33 -6.01
C THR A 87 -6.24 -13.20 -6.84
N ASP A 88 -7.08 -12.50 -7.64
CA ASP A 88 -6.63 -11.36 -8.44
C ASP A 88 -6.06 -10.23 -7.58
N LYS A 89 -6.68 -9.99 -6.42
CA LYS A 89 -6.24 -8.98 -5.45
C LYS A 89 -4.89 -9.32 -4.84
N ALA A 90 -4.69 -10.58 -4.49
CA ALA A 90 -3.43 -11.07 -3.95
C ALA A 90 -2.29 -10.91 -4.97
N GLU A 91 -2.53 -11.30 -6.22
CA GLU A 91 -1.55 -11.16 -7.32
C GLU A 91 -1.18 -9.70 -7.60
N LEU A 92 -2.14 -8.77 -7.51
CA LEU A 92 -1.88 -7.34 -7.71
C LEU A 92 -0.98 -6.74 -6.62
N LEU A 93 -1.22 -7.12 -5.37
CA LEU A 93 -0.40 -6.68 -4.26
C LEU A 93 1.00 -7.31 -4.30
N ASP A 94 1.10 -8.60 -4.67
CA ASP A 94 2.39 -9.26 -4.92
C ASP A 94 3.15 -8.58 -6.06
N GLY A 95 2.43 -8.09 -7.08
CA GLY A 95 2.97 -7.30 -8.18
C GLY A 95 3.44 -5.90 -7.81
N GLY A 96 3.29 -5.49 -6.53
CA GLY A 96 3.80 -4.21 -6.01
C GLY A 96 2.77 -3.09 -5.88
N ALA A 97 1.48 -3.33 -6.11
CA ALA A 97 0.44 -2.36 -5.81
C ALA A 97 0.33 -2.10 -4.30
N ASP A 98 0.07 -0.86 -3.92
CA ASP A 98 -0.13 -0.47 -2.51
C ASP A 98 -1.58 -0.58 -2.06
N ASP A 99 -2.49 -0.43 -3.01
CA ASP A 99 -3.91 -0.55 -2.81
C ASP A 99 -4.59 -0.83 -4.16
N TYR A 100 -5.82 -1.32 -4.11
CA TYR A 100 -6.64 -1.54 -5.30
C TYR A 100 -8.07 -1.08 -5.09
N LEU A 101 -8.76 -0.76 -6.18
CA LEU A 101 -10.16 -0.36 -6.20
C LEU A 101 -10.85 -1.08 -7.35
N THR A 102 -11.91 -1.82 -7.03
CA THR A 102 -12.66 -2.59 -8.03
C THR A 102 -13.67 -1.72 -8.76
N LYS A 103 -13.66 -1.77 -10.08
CA LYS A 103 -14.69 -1.14 -10.94
C LYS A 103 -15.99 -1.99 -10.94
N PRO A 104 -17.19 -1.39 -10.81
CA PRO A 104 -17.47 0.02 -10.59
C PRO A 104 -17.24 0.44 -9.13
N PHE A 105 -16.75 1.67 -8.92
CA PHE A 105 -16.46 2.21 -7.61
C PHE A 105 -17.22 3.51 -7.33
N SER A 106 -17.40 3.84 -6.05
CA SER A 106 -17.96 5.12 -5.67
C SER A 106 -16.86 6.21 -5.61
N THR A 107 -17.24 7.45 -5.93
CA THR A 107 -16.33 8.61 -5.82
C THR A 107 -15.86 8.81 -4.37
N ILE A 108 -16.71 8.48 -3.39
CA ILE A 108 -16.38 8.58 -1.96
C ILE A 108 -15.24 7.61 -1.63
N GLU A 109 -15.35 6.36 -2.08
CA GLU A 109 -14.32 5.34 -1.84
C GLU A 109 -13.00 5.72 -2.55
N LEU A 110 -13.07 6.13 -3.82
CA LEU A 110 -11.91 6.58 -4.59
C LEU A 110 -11.16 7.72 -3.86
N ARG A 111 -11.87 8.79 -3.46
CA ARG A 111 -11.27 9.93 -2.75
C ARG A 111 -10.63 9.50 -1.43
N ALA A 112 -11.31 8.64 -0.68
CA ALA A 112 -10.79 8.18 0.58
C ALA A 112 -9.47 7.39 0.39
N ARG A 113 -9.38 6.52 -0.65
CA ARG A 113 -8.15 5.78 -0.98
C ARG A 113 -7.02 6.70 -1.45
N ILE A 114 -7.31 7.65 -2.33
CA ILE A 114 -6.34 8.67 -2.78
C ILE A 114 -5.76 9.42 -1.57
N ARG A 115 -6.62 9.92 -0.68
CA ARG A 115 -6.17 10.63 0.54
C ARG A 115 -5.32 9.74 1.46
N ALA A 116 -5.69 8.48 1.59
CA ALA A 116 -4.94 7.53 2.41
C ALA A 116 -3.52 7.32 1.86
N GLN A 117 -3.38 7.12 0.53
CA GLN A 117 -2.09 6.92 -0.11
C GLN A 117 -1.22 8.19 -0.04
N LEU A 118 -1.78 9.36 -0.36
CA LEU A 118 -1.06 10.64 -0.27
C LEU A 118 -0.62 10.98 1.17
N ARG A 119 -1.43 10.65 2.17
CA ARG A 119 -1.06 10.82 3.58
C ARG A 119 0.15 9.96 3.94
N ARG A 120 0.25 8.74 3.41
CA ARG A 120 1.41 7.85 3.62
C ARG A 120 2.66 8.40 2.96
N ALA A 121 2.56 8.84 1.70
CA ALA A 121 3.67 9.46 0.99
C ALA A 121 4.24 10.69 1.73
N ARG A 122 3.37 11.46 2.40
CA ARG A 122 3.75 12.67 3.16
C ARG A 122 4.20 12.41 4.60
N ARG A 123 3.88 11.27 5.18
CA ARG A 123 4.32 10.89 6.53
C ARG A 123 5.73 10.29 6.52
N ALA A 124 6.65 10.96 5.88
CA ALA A 124 8.03 10.89 6.27
C ALA A 124 8.19 11.84 7.47
N ASP A 125 7.67 11.48 8.62
CA ASP A 125 8.29 11.61 9.93
C ASP A 125 7.36 11.34 11.12
N PRO A 126 7.84 10.60 12.12
CA PRO A 126 7.07 10.17 13.26
C PRO A 126 7.52 10.79 14.58
N PRO A 127 6.75 10.67 15.67
CA PRO A 127 7.31 10.73 17.00
C PRO A 127 7.85 9.35 17.40
N ARG A 128 9.17 9.28 17.61
CA ARG A 128 9.94 8.28 18.36
C ARG A 128 9.39 6.83 18.35
N ASP A 129 9.55 6.17 17.22
CA ASP A 129 9.63 4.71 17.21
C ASP A 129 11.01 4.29 17.76
N PRO A 130 11.14 3.14 18.42
CA PRO A 130 12.47 2.61 18.70
C PRO A 130 13.27 2.55 17.40
N ALA A 131 14.52 3.03 17.42
CA ALA A 131 15.34 3.11 16.22
C ALA A 131 15.37 1.78 15.45
N ASN A 132 15.35 0.67 16.19
CA ASN A 132 15.36 -0.69 15.63
C ASN A 132 14.41 -1.60 16.38
N TYR A 133 13.81 -2.54 15.65
CA TYR A 133 13.03 -3.63 16.21
C TYR A 133 13.66 -4.97 15.81
N VAL A 134 14.02 -5.78 16.79
CA VAL A 134 14.66 -7.09 16.56
C VAL A 134 13.85 -8.19 17.24
N THR A 135 13.43 -9.18 16.48
CA THR A 135 12.76 -10.38 17.02
C THR A 135 12.79 -11.54 16.02
N HIS A 136 13.02 -12.76 16.49
CA HIS A 136 12.93 -13.98 15.68
C HIS A 136 13.59 -13.89 14.30
N GLY A 137 14.80 -13.30 14.21
CA GLY A 137 15.52 -13.13 12.94
C GLY A 137 15.00 -12.00 12.03
N LEU A 138 13.97 -11.28 12.46
CA LEU A 138 13.52 -10.06 11.80
C LEU A 138 14.21 -8.86 12.43
N VAL A 139 14.81 -8.00 11.60
CA VAL A 139 15.34 -6.70 11.95
C VAL A 139 14.59 -5.64 11.18
N VAL A 140 14.05 -4.65 11.88
CA VAL A 140 13.36 -3.51 11.26
C VAL A 140 14.08 -2.24 11.73
N ASP A 141 14.71 -1.54 10.78
CA ASP A 141 15.25 -0.22 10.98
C ASP A 141 14.24 0.82 10.50
N PHE A 142 13.64 1.55 11.43
CA PHE A 142 12.61 2.53 11.11
C PHE A 142 13.20 3.82 10.56
N GLU A 143 14.43 4.13 10.90
CA GLU A 143 15.13 5.34 10.46
C GLU A 143 15.64 5.18 9.02
N ALA A 144 16.34 4.07 8.75
CA ALA A 144 16.79 3.73 7.42
C ALA A 144 15.67 3.19 6.50
N ARG A 145 14.51 2.82 7.06
CA ARG A 145 13.41 2.14 6.36
C ARG A 145 13.82 0.81 5.72
N VAL A 146 14.65 0.06 6.43
CA VAL A 146 15.14 -1.25 6.00
C VAL A 146 14.50 -2.33 6.85
N VAL A 147 14.09 -3.41 6.21
CA VAL A 147 13.66 -4.65 6.84
C VAL A 147 14.59 -5.76 6.37
N ALA A 148 15.11 -6.54 7.30
CA ALA A 148 15.89 -7.73 6.98
C ALA A 148 15.33 -8.96 7.71
N ARG A 149 15.29 -10.08 7.04
CA ARG A 149 14.94 -11.38 7.59
C ARG A 149 16.15 -12.31 7.50
N ASP A 150 16.62 -12.80 8.64
CA ASP A 150 17.80 -13.67 8.73
C ASP A 150 19.02 -13.12 7.95
N GLY A 151 19.21 -11.79 8.01
CA GLY A 151 20.27 -11.05 7.31
C GLY A 151 20.01 -10.73 5.84
N VAL A 152 18.88 -11.14 5.28
CA VAL A 152 18.49 -10.83 3.89
C VAL A 152 17.49 -9.68 3.88
N GLU A 153 17.77 -8.65 3.08
CA GLU A 153 16.86 -7.49 2.93
C GLU A 153 15.53 -7.89 2.30
N VAL A 154 14.45 -7.37 2.89
CA VAL A 154 13.07 -7.64 2.48
C VAL A 154 12.42 -6.35 1.99
N HIS A 155 12.04 -6.30 0.73
CA HIS A 155 11.35 -5.15 0.17
C HIS A 155 9.86 -5.16 0.51
N LEU A 156 9.42 -4.10 1.23
CA LEU A 156 8.02 -3.87 1.55
C LEU A 156 7.45 -2.72 0.72
N THR A 157 6.21 -2.88 0.27
CA THR A 157 5.45 -1.76 -0.29
C THR A 157 5.14 -0.72 0.78
N PRO A 158 4.82 0.54 0.45
CA PRO A 158 4.43 1.57 1.42
C PRO A 158 3.27 1.16 2.34
N THR A 159 2.31 0.35 1.85
CA THR A 159 1.21 -0.18 2.64
C THR A 159 1.67 -1.24 3.63
N GLU A 160 2.45 -2.21 3.17
CA GLU A 160 3.03 -3.25 4.04
C GLU A 160 3.93 -2.63 5.11
N TRP A 161 4.73 -1.62 4.74
CA TRP A 161 5.53 -0.87 5.70
C TRP A 161 4.68 -0.18 6.76
N SER A 162 3.60 0.51 6.35
CA SER A 162 2.68 1.17 7.28
C SER A 162 1.99 0.17 8.21
N LEU A 163 1.66 -1.01 7.69
CA LEU A 163 1.05 -2.08 8.46
C LEU A 163 2.05 -2.68 9.46
N LEU A 164 3.28 -2.98 9.02
CA LEU A 164 4.36 -3.45 9.90
C LEU A 164 4.62 -2.45 11.03
N LYS A 165 4.75 -1.17 10.69
CA LYS A 165 4.96 -0.09 11.66
C LYS A 165 3.81 -0.01 12.68
N ALA A 166 2.55 -0.09 12.21
CA ALA A 166 1.39 -0.06 13.11
C ALA A 166 1.36 -1.26 14.06
N LEU A 167 1.79 -2.42 13.61
CA LEU A 167 1.87 -3.64 14.41
C LEU A 167 3.02 -3.61 15.41
N THR A 168 4.22 -3.25 14.98
CA THR A 168 5.43 -3.20 15.84
C THR A 168 5.33 -2.14 16.93
N HIS A 169 4.69 -1.01 16.64
CA HIS A 169 4.42 0.02 17.67
C HIS A 169 3.58 -0.48 18.84
N HIS A 170 2.82 -1.56 18.63
CA HIS A 170 2.00 -2.21 19.65
C HIS A 170 2.44 -3.66 19.91
N ALA A 171 3.71 -3.96 19.70
CA ALA A 171 4.24 -5.31 19.88
C ALA A 171 3.87 -5.90 21.25
N GLY A 172 3.52 -7.17 21.27
CA GLY A 172 3.02 -7.87 22.44
C GLY A 172 1.54 -7.61 22.78
N ARG A 173 0.89 -6.63 22.14
CA ARG A 173 -0.53 -6.30 22.36
C ARG A 173 -1.36 -6.59 21.11
N THR A 174 -2.62 -6.99 21.31
CA THR A 174 -3.56 -7.18 20.22
C THR A 174 -4.07 -5.83 19.72
N VAL A 175 -3.96 -5.60 18.41
CA VAL A 175 -4.51 -4.44 17.72
C VAL A 175 -5.72 -4.89 16.92
N THR A 176 -6.88 -4.25 17.16
CA THR A 176 -8.13 -4.65 16.50
C THR A 176 -8.10 -4.36 15.01
N HIS A 177 -8.95 -5.09 14.24
CA HIS A 177 -9.10 -4.84 12.81
C HIS A 177 -9.41 -3.37 12.51
N ALA A 178 -10.33 -2.76 13.27
CA ALA A 178 -10.71 -1.36 13.12
C ALA A 178 -9.54 -0.40 13.40
N GLN A 179 -8.74 -0.68 14.44
CA GLN A 179 -7.58 0.14 14.79
C GLN A 179 -6.48 0.07 13.72
N LEU A 180 -6.13 -1.14 13.26
CA LEU A 180 -5.15 -1.31 12.19
C LEU A 180 -5.61 -0.65 10.91
N PHE A 181 -6.87 -0.87 10.55
CA PHE A 181 -7.44 -0.30 9.34
C PHE A 181 -7.45 1.24 9.40
N SER A 182 -7.93 1.82 10.50
CA SER A 182 -7.95 3.27 10.67
C SER A 182 -6.55 3.91 10.62
N ARG A 183 -5.52 3.21 11.13
CA ARG A 183 -4.13 3.71 11.10
C ARG A 183 -3.51 3.65 9.72
N VAL A 184 -3.80 2.60 8.97
CA VAL A 184 -3.22 2.36 7.66
C VAL A 184 -4.01 3.07 6.57
N TRP A 185 -5.35 3.05 6.58
CA TRP A 185 -6.20 3.59 5.52
C TRP A 185 -7.06 4.81 5.93
N GLY A 186 -7.26 5.05 7.23
CA GLY A 186 -8.13 6.11 7.75
C GLY A 186 -9.55 5.62 8.06
N ARG A 187 -10.43 6.53 8.51
CA ARG A 187 -11.74 6.16 9.10
C ARG A 187 -12.87 5.86 8.10
N GLU A 188 -12.70 6.06 6.82
CA GLU A 188 -13.80 6.15 5.84
C GLU A 188 -13.92 4.92 4.92
N TYR A 189 -13.73 3.69 5.42
CA TYR A 189 -13.75 2.52 4.56
C TYR A 189 -14.77 1.46 4.99
N GLY A 190 -15.34 0.76 3.98
CA GLY A 190 -16.19 -0.42 4.14
C GLY A 190 -15.50 -1.61 4.84
N ASP A 191 -15.73 -2.84 4.41
CA ASP A 191 -15.29 -4.07 5.10
C ASP A 191 -13.76 -4.14 5.40
N ALA A 192 -13.37 -3.48 6.51
CA ALA A 192 -12.00 -3.40 6.98
C ALA A 192 -11.34 -4.76 7.19
N GLN A 193 -12.11 -5.76 7.60
CA GLN A 193 -11.60 -7.08 7.96
C GLN A 193 -11.14 -7.85 6.73
N LYS A 194 -11.88 -7.76 5.63
CA LYS A 194 -11.57 -8.44 4.38
C LYS A 194 -10.28 -7.89 3.75
N TYR A 195 -10.10 -6.58 3.78
CA TYR A 195 -8.89 -5.93 3.29
C TYR A 195 -7.65 -6.31 4.09
N LEU A 196 -7.72 -6.20 5.41
CA LEU A 196 -6.59 -6.52 6.28
C LEU A 196 -6.06 -7.93 6.09
N ARG A 197 -6.95 -8.92 5.89
CA ARG A 197 -6.54 -10.32 5.69
C ARG A 197 -5.56 -10.48 4.53
N VAL A 198 -5.83 -9.80 3.41
CA VAL A 198 -4.98 -9.88 2.22
C VAL A 198 -3.60 -9.29 2.50
N TYR A 199 -3.54 -8.08 3.05
CA TYR A 199 -2.26 -7.42 3.35
C TYR A 199 -1.46 -8.12 4.46
N ILE A 200 -2.13 -8.67 5.46
CA ILE A 200 -1.46 -9.49 6.49
C ILE A 200 -0.88 -10.75 5.87
N ALA A 201 -1.59 -11.41 4.96
CA ALA A 201 -1.07 -12.59 4.26
C ALA A 201 0.17 -12.24 3.43
N GLN A 202 0.16 -11.10 2.71
CA GLN A 202 1.30 -10.61 1.94
C GLN A 202 2.50 -10.31 2.85
N LEU A 203 2.27 -9.56 3.91
CA LEU A 203 3.32 -9.21 4.86
C LEU A 203 3.93 -10.48 5.49
N ARG A 204 3.10 -11.46 5.88
CA ARG A 204 3.58 -12.75 6.40
C ARG A 204 4.48 -13.48 5.40
N ARG A 205 4.12 -13.54 4.13
CA ARG A 205 4.96 -14.18 3.10
C ARG A 205 6.37 -13.59 3.03
N LYS A 206 6.51 -12.32 3.37
CA LYS A 206 7.78 -11.61 3.29
C LYS A 206 8.61 -11.68 4.57
N ILE A 207 7.97 -11.68 5.75
CA ILE A 207 8.68 -11.55 7.02
C ILE A 207 8.61 -12.80 7.93
N GLU A 208 7.65 -13.71 7.73
CA GLU A 208 7.59 -14.96 8.49
C GLU A 208 8.53 -16.01 7.93
N GLN A 209 8.99 -16.92 8.77
CA GLN A 209 9.71 -18.12 8.34
C GLN A 209 8.77 -19.13 7.69
N ASP A 210 7.58 -19.31 8.28
CA ASP A 210 6.49 -20.11 7.74
C ASP A 210 5.19 -19.27 7.76
N PRO A 211 4.73 -18.75 6.62
CA PRO A 211 3.52 -17.95 6.54
C PRO A 211 2.25 -18.67 6.98
N LEU A 212 2.23 -20.01 6.95
CA LEU A 212 1.10 -20.83 7.39
C LEU A 212 1.10 -21.05 8.90
N ARG A 213 2.27 -20.91 9.55
CA ARG A 213 2.46 -20.98 10.99
C ARG A 213 3.11 -19.71 11.52
N PRO A 214 2.43 -18.56 11.42
CA PRO A 214 3.03 -17.27 11.70
C PRO A 214 3.41 -17.14 13.18
N ALA A 215 4.66 -16.76 13.42
CA ALA A 215 5.20 -16.50 14.74
C ALA A 215 5.27 -15.00 15.07
N LEU A 216 5.46 -14.15 14.03
CA LEU A 216 5.57 -12.70 14.18
C LEU A 216 4.21 -12.02 14.22
N ILE A 217 3.32 -12.34 13.28
CA ILE A 217 1.98 -11.75 13.19
C ILE A 217 0.96 -12.82 13.53
N VAL A 218 0.54 -12.88 14.80
CA VAL A 218 -0.46 -13.84 15.27
C VAL A 218 -1.86 -13.30 15.04
N THR A 219 -2.78 -14.15 14.53
CA THR A 219 -4.19 -13.80 14.40
C THR A 219 -4.89 -14.04 15.73
N GLU A 220 -5.61 -13.03 16.22
CA GLU A 220 -6.54 -13.16 17.36
C GLU A 220 -7.97 -13.22 16.77
N PRO A 221 -8.57 -14.42 16.73
CA PRO A 221 -9.84 -14.65 16.03
C PRO A 221 -10.95 -13.69 16.48
N GLY A 222 -11.62 -13.06 15.51
CA GLY A 222 -12.71 -12.10 15.78
C GLY A 222 -12.26 -10.73 16.30
N VAL A 223 -10.99 -10.56 16.68
CA VAL A 223 -10.48 -9.33 17.32
C VAL A 223 -9.54 -8.57 16.39
N GLY A 224 -8.44 -9.19 15.95
CA GLY A 224 -7.42 -8.50 15.18
C GLY A 224 -6.12 -9.29 15.06
N TYR A 225 -5.00 -8.56 15.16
CA TYR A 225 -3.66 -9.14 15.03
C TYR A 225 -2.76 -8.67 16.16
N ARG A 226 -1.83 -9.54 16.57
CA ARG A 226 -0.81 -9.24 17.56
C ARG A 226 0.57 -9.51 16.97
N PHE A 227 1.46 -8.53 17.04
CA PHE A 227 2.85 -8.72 16.67
C PHE A 227 3.64 -9.29 17.84
N ALA A 228 4.61 -10.17 17.57
CA ALA A 228 5.49 -10.73 18.60
C ALA A 228 6.19 -9.59 19.38
N ALA A 229 6.37 -9.77 20.67
CA ALA A 229 7.15 -8.82 21.46
C ALA A 229 8.64 -8.85 21.03
N PRO A 230 9.39 -7.73 21.17
CA PRO A 230 10.82 -7.76 20.99
C PRO A 230 11.40 -8.84 21.92
N ARG A 231 12.41 -9.55 21.46
CA ARG A 231 13.28 -10.32 22.37
C ARG A 231 14.45 -9.42 22.70
N ASP A 232 14.70 -9.24 23.98
CA ASP A 232 15.96 -8.66 24.42
C ASP A 232 17.10 -9.52 23.85
N PRO A 233 18.19 -8.88 23.37
CA PRO A 233 19.33 -9.55 22.77
C PRO A 233 20.01 -10.52 23.75
#